data_4136b9f40e4d72afcad511ace0e254c9
#
_entry.id   4136b9f40e4d72afcad511ace0e254c9
#
_cell.length_a   1.000
_cell.length_b   1.000
_cell.length_c   1.000
_cell.angle_alpha   90.00
_cell.angle_beta   90.00
_cell.angle_gamma   90.00
#
_symmetry.space_group_name_H-M   'P 1'
#
loop_
_entity.id
_entity.type
_entity.pdbx_description
1 polymer ?
#
loop_
_entity_poly.entity_id
_entity_poly.type
_entity_poly.pdbx_seq_one_letter_code
_entity_poly.pdbx_strand_id
1 'polypeptide(L)'
;MKTVTIYTDGACRGNPGPGGWGALLQWNGHEKKLSGGETLTTNNRMEMMAAISALESLRESCAVTLYTDSVYVKQGLNEWLPGWKARGWRTADKKPVKNQDLWQRLDAAAARHQVDWRWVKGHAGDPGNEAADRLANEGLEAHQRSGAAA
;
A
#
# COMPACT_ATOMS: atom_id res chain seq x y z
N MET A 1 1.30 22.99 -5.79
CA MET A 1 1.00 21.68 -5.23
C MET A 1 2.26 21.04 -4.71
N LYS A 2 2.24 20.53 -3.50
CA LYS A 2 3.39 19.90 -2.86
C LYS A 2 3.76 18.61 -3.57
N THR A 3 5.05 18.38 -3.77
CA THR A 3 5.57 17.16 -4.40
C THR A 3 6.10 16.20 -3.33
N VAL A 4 5.62 14.96 -3.34
CA VAL A 4 5.97 13.94 -2.36
C VAL A 4 6.40 12.67 -3.09
N THR A 5 7.51 12.06 -2.63
CA THR A 5 7.93 10.74 -3.11
C THR A 5 7.60 9.72 -2.02
N ILE A 6 6.96 8.62 -2.41
CA ILE A 6 6.53 7.57 -1.48
C ILE A 6 7.08 6.22 -1.93
N TYR A 7 7.63 5.47 -0.98
CA TYR A 7 8.05 4.07 -1.17
C TYR A 7 7.19 3.20 -0.26
N THR A 8 6.64 2.12 -0.79
CA THR A 8 5.71 1.25 -0.05
C THR A 8 6.13 -0.21 -0.16
N ASP A 9 5.83 -0.98 0.89
CA ASP A 9 6.03 -2.43 0.86
C ASP A 9 5.09 -3.12 1.83
N GLY A 10 4.88 -4.42 1.61
CA GLY A 10 4.10 -5.28 2.47
C GLY A 10 4.85 -6.57 2.75
N ALA A 11 4.59 -7.16 3.91
CA ALA A 11 5.18 -8.42 4.32
C ALA A 11 4.10 -9.28 4.98
N CYS A 12 4.19 -10.60 4.78
CA CYS A 12 3.24 -11.53 5.39
C CYS A 12 3.93 -12.85 5.68
N ARG A 13 3.79 -13.34 6.91
CA ARG A 13 4.33 -14.64 7.33
C ARG A 13 3.23 -15.70 7.21
N GLY A 14 3.34 -16.50 6.15
CA GLY A 14 2.22 -17.32 5.72
C GLY A 14 1.22 -16.47 4.95
N ASN A 15 0.50 -17.02 4.04
CA ASN A 15 -0.40 -16.24 3.18
C ASN A 15 -1.70 -17.01 3.00
N PRO A 16 -2.70 -16.87 3.93
CA PRO A 16 -2.79 -15.81 4.95
C PRO A 16 -2.00 -16.09 6.24
N GLY A 17 -1.79 -15.02 7.00
CA GLY A 17 -1.06 -15.07 8.25
C GLY A 17 -0.82 -13.67 8.79
N PRO A 18 0.03 -13.53 9.83
CA PRO A 18 0.38 -12.21 10.34
C PRO A 18 1.15 -11.43 9.29
N GLY A 19 0.84 -10.14 9.16
CA GLY A 19 1.46 -9.29 8.17
C GLY A 19 1.72 -7.89 8.67
N GLY A 20 2.52 -7.15 7.90
CA GLY A 20 2.84 -5.77 8.16
C GLY A 20 2.99 -4.98 6.87
N TRP A 21 2.90 -3.68 6.99
CA TRP A 21 3.10 -2.76 5.88
C TRP A 21 4.01 -1.61 6.31
N GLY A 22 4.69 -1.03 5.34
CA GLY A 22 5.57 0.10 5.59
C GLY A 22 5.53 1.10 4.46
N ALA A 23 5.71 2.37 4.80
CA ALA A 23 5.78 3.45 3.83
C ALA A 23 6.79 4.50 4.28
N LEU A 24 7.61 4.96 3.34
CA LEU A 24 8.55 6.05 3.53
C LEU A 24 8.11 7.21 2.64
N LEU A 25 7.84 8.37 3.25
CA LEU A 25 7.43 9.57 2.52
C LEU A 25 8.55 10.61 2.60
N GLN A 26 8.88 11.22 1.47
CA GLN A 26 9.96 12.21 1.37
C GLN A 26 9.46 13.47 0.67
N TRP A 27 9.75 14.64 1.26
CA TRP A 27 9.45 15.94 0.63
C TRP A 27 10.39 17.01 1.20
N ASN A 28 10.95 17.84 0.34
CA ASN A 28 11.81 18.97 0.75
C ASN A 28 12.88 18.61 1.79
N GLY A 29 13.52 17.46 1.65
CA GLY A 29 14.52 17.00 2.61
C GLY A 29 13.97 16.43 3.90
N HIS A 30 12.65 16.40 4.06
CA HIS A 30 11.99 15.76 5.22
C HIS A 30 11.60 14.33 4.91
N GLU A 31 11.56 13.51 5.95
CA GLU A 31 11.10 12.12 5.82
C GLU A 31 10.04 11.83 6.87
N LYS A 32 9.06 11.01 6.49
CA LYS A 32 8.06 10.47 7.41
C LYS A 32 7.99 8.97 7.19
N LYS A 33 8.01 8.21 8.28
CA LYS A 33 7.96 6.75 8.23
C LYS A 33 6.66 6.28 8.85
N LEU A 34 5.96 5.39 8.14
CA LEU A 34 4.71 4.80 8.61
C LEU A 34 4.86 3.29 8.58
N SER A 35 4.25 2.62 9.56
CA SER A 35 4.21 1.16 9.58
C SER A 35 3.00 0.70 10.37
N GLY A 36 2.58 -0.54 10.11
CA GLY A 36 1.48 -1.16 10.84
C GLY A 36 1.47 -2.65 10.58
N GLY A 37 0.56 -3.36 11.25
CA GLY A 37 0.45 -4.79 11.10
C GLY A 37 -0.95 -5.29 11.38
N GLU A 38 -1.20 -6.54 10.97
CA GLU A 38 -2.48 -7.23 11.19
C GLU A 38 -2.20 -8.68 11.58
N THR A 39 -3.07 -9.24 12.41
CA THR A 39 -2.92 -10.60 12.91
C THR A 39 -3.15 -11.65 11.82
N LEU A 40 -4.12 -11.41 10.94
CA LEU A 40 -4.46 -12.32 9.85
C LEU A 40 -4.77 -11.52 8.60
N THR A 41 -3.88 -11.62 7.63
CA THR A 41 -3.98 -10.84 6.39
C THR A 41 -3.26 -11.59 5.26
N THR A 42 -3.09 -10.93 4.13
CA THR A 42 -2.35 -11.46 2.98
C THR A 42 -1.30 -10.44 2.54
N ASN A 43 -0.32 -10.91 1.77
CA ASN A 43 0.70 -10.02 1.22
C ASN A 43 0.08 -8.91 0.36
N ASN A 44 -0.91 -9.26 -0.48
CA ASN A 44 -1.59 -8.29 -1.34
C ASN A 44 -2.28 -7.19 -0.52
N ARG A 45 -2.95 -7.57 0.56
CA ARG A 45 -3.62 -6.59 1.43
C ARG A 45 -2.60 -5.66 2.09
N MET A 46 -1.44 -6.18 2.50
CA MET A 46 -0.40 -5.36 3.13
C MET A 46 0.24 -4.39 2.13
N GLU A 47 0.46 -4.82 0.89
CA GLU A 47 0.91 -3.93 -0.17
C GLU A 47 -0.07 -2.77 -0.40
N MET A 48 -1.37 -3.08 -0.40
CA MET A 48 -2.41 -2.08 -0.55
C MET A 48 -2.47 -1.13 0.65
N MET A 49 -2.38 -1.68 1.87
CA MET A 49 -2.43 -0.87 3.10
C MET A 49 -1.27 0.13 3.18
N ALA A 50 -0.09 -0.24 2.70
CA ALA A 50 1.05 0.67 2.66
C ALA A 50 0.73 1.89 1.79
N ALA A 51 0.22 1.67 0.58
CA ALA A 51 -0.14 2.75 -0.34
C ALA A 51 -1.29 3.61 0.22
N ILE A 52 -2.34 2.95 0.72
CA ILE A 52 -3.51 3.64 1.29
C ILE A 52 -3.09 4.54 2.46
N SER A 53 -2.35 3.97 3.41
CA SER A 53 -1.96 4.69 4.62
C SER A 53 -1.08 5.89 4.31
N ALA A 54 -0.15 5.73 3.36
CA ALA A 54 0.71 6.82 2.92
C ALA A 54 -0.11 7.96 2.30
N LEU A 55 -1.00 7.63 1.36
CA LEU A 55 -1.82 8.64 0.69
C LEU A 55 -2.79 9.33 1.63
N GLU A 56 -3.41 8.56 2.55
CA GLU A 56 -4.33 9.11 3.54
C GLU A 56 -3.65 9.99 4.58
N SER A 57 -2.36 9.80 4.81
CA SER A 57 -1.61 10.60 5.79
C SER A 57 -1.33 12.03 5.29
N LEU A 58 -1.47 12.30 4.00
CA LEU A 58 -1.25 13.61 3.43
C LEU A 58 -2.47 14.49 3.66
N ARG A 59 -2.24 15.68 4.25
CA ARG A 59 -3.32 16.57 4.67
C ARG A 59 -3.87 17.43 3.54
N GLU A 60 -3.11 17.58 2.45
CA GLU A 60 -3.49 18.40 1.32
C GLU A 60 -3.27 17.63 0.03
N SER A 61 -3.86 18.11 -1.06
CA SER A 61 -3.66 17.51 -2.37
C SER A 61 -2.20 17.68 -2.80
N CYS A 62 -1.55 16.58 -3.16
CA CYS A 62 -0.14 16.55 -3.52
C CYS A 62 0.09 15.92 -4.88
N ALA A 63 1.19 16.29 -5.52
CA ALA A 63 1.73 15.57 -6.67
C ALA A 63 2.62 14.46 -6.09
N VAL A 64 2.20 13.21 -6.25
CA VAL A 64 2.85 12.06 -5.60
C VAL A 64 3.49 11.16 -6.64
N THR A 65 4.75 10.79 -6.41
CA THR A 65 5.40 9.68 -7.12
C THR A 65 5.45 8.53 -6.12
N LEU A 66 4.72 7.45 -6.39
CA LEU A 66 4.62 6.31 -5.48
C LEU A 66 5.23 5.07 -6.11
N TYR A 67 6.23 4.53 -5.43
CA TYR A 67 6.94 3.32 -5.85
C TYR A 67 6.38 2.11 -5.12
N THR A 68 6.05 1.07 -5.88
CA THR A 68 5.62 -0.22 -5.35
C THR A 68 6.20 -1.34 -6.22
N ASP A 69 6.48 -2.48 -5.62
CA ASP A 69 6.89 -3.67 -6.36
C ASP A 69 5.73 -4.66 -6.55
N SER A 70 4.54 -4.31 -6.07
CA SER A 70 3.38 -5.18 -6.15
C SER A 70 2.78 -5.22 -7.54
N VAL A 71 2.90 -6.36 -8.20
CA VAL A 71 2.26 -6.62 -9.50
C VAL A 71 0.74 -6.58 -9.35
N TYR A 72 0.22 -7.06 -8.23
CA TYR A 72 -1.20 -7.07 -7.94
C TYR A 72 -1.79 -5.65 -7.91
N VAL A 73 -1.11 -4.72 -7.23
CA VAL A 73 -1.55 -3.32 -7.19
C VAL A 73 -1.48 -2.69 -8.58
N LYS A 74 -0.38 -2.95 -9.30
CA LYS A 74 -0.20 -2.43 -10.67
C LYS A 74 -1.32 -2.90 -11.59
N GLN A 75 -1.57 -4.20 -11.61
CA GLN A 75 -2.62 -4.76 -12.48
C GLN A 75 -4.01 -4.27 -12.10
N GLY A 76 -4.29 -4.20 -10.81
CA GLY A 76 -5.58 -3.71 -10.32
C GLY A 76 -5.86 -2.29 -10.77
N LEU A 77 -4.89 -1.40 -10.61
CA LEU A 77 -5.07 0.00 -10.99
C LEU A 77 -5.18 0.19 -12.50
N ASN A 78 -4.39 -0.55 -13.29
CA ASN A 78 -4.33 -0.37 -14.74
C ASN A 78 -5.39 -1.14 -15.50
N GLU A 79 -5.72 -2.35 -15.04
CA GLU A 79 -6.53 -3.28 -15.82
C GLU A 79 -7.92 -3.55 -15.23
N TRP A 80 -8.03 -3.67 -13.89
CA TRP A 80 -9.26 -4.17 -13.26
C TRP A 80 -10.17 -3.07 -12.72
N LEU A 81 -9.59 -2.05 -12.11
CA LEU A 81 -10.35 -1.02 -11.39
C LEU A 81 -11.40 -0.30 -12.25
N PRO A 82 -11.08 0.14 -13.48
CA PRO A 82 -12.10 0.82 -14.31
C PRO A 82 -13.32 -0.05 -14.59
N GLY A 83 -13.11 -1.34 -14.85
CA GLY A 83 -14.19 -2.29 -15.07
C GLY A 83 -15.03 -2.52 -13.83
N TRP A 84 -14.40 -2.67 -12.68
CA TRP A 84 -15.10 -2.84 -11.40
C TRP A 84 -15.98 -1.63 -11.09
N LYS A 85 -15.45 -0.44 -11.27
CA LYS A 85 -16.21 0.81 -11.04
C LYS A 85 -17.42 0.89 -11.97
N ALA A 86 -17.26 0.51 -13.23
CA ALA A 86 -18.35 0.52 -14.21
C ALA A 86 -19.43 -0.52 -13.88
N ARG A 87 -19.07 -1.63 -13.23
CA ARG A 87 -20.00 -2.71 -12.88
C ARG A 87 -20.50 -2.66 -11.43
N GLY A 88 -20.32 -1.54 -10.74
CA GLY A 88 -20.75 -1.40 -9.35
C GLY A 88 -19.97 -2.27 -8.40
N TRP A 89 -18.67 -2.42 -8.63
CA TRP A 89 -17.74 -3.20 -7.78
C TRP A 89 -18.03 -4.69 -7.78
N ARG A 90 -18.36 -5.22 -8.95
CA ARG A 90 -18.56 -6.65 -9.16
C ARG A 90 -17.66 -7.16 -10.27
N THR A 91 -17.30 -8.44 -10.20
CA THR A 91 -16.57 -9.09 -11.28
C THR A 91 -17.50 -9.30 -12.48
N ALA A 92 -16.95 -9.75 -13.61
CA ALA A 92 -17.75 -10.09 -14.79
C ALA A 92 -18.81 -11.15 -14.47
N ASP A 93 -18.54 -12.04 -13.50
CA ASP A 93 -19.47 -13.08 -13.04
C ASP A 93 -20.46 -12.59 -11.98
N LYS A 94 -20.56 -11.28 -11.77
CA LYS A 94 -21.43 -10.64 -10.78
C LYS A 94 -21.11 -11.01 -9.32
N LYS A 95 -19.89 -11.46 -9.05
CA LYS A 95 -19.41 -11.76 -7.70
C LYS A 95 -18.75 -10.52 -7.09
N PRO A 96 -18.71 -10.39 -5.75
CA PRO A 96 -17.98 -9.30 -5.11
C PRO A 96 -16.51 -9.33 -5.49
N VAL A 97 -15.92 -8.13 -5.65
CA VAL A 97 -14.49 -8.00 -5.95
C VAL A 97 -13.67 -8.40 -4.73
N LYS A 98 -12.66 -9.24 -4.92
CA LYS A 98 -11.74 -9.62 -3.85
C LYS A 98 -10.99 -8.38 -3.36
N ASN A 99 -10.89 -8.22 -2.04
CA ASN A 99 -10.28 -7.05 -1.40
C ASN A 99 -10.99 -5.74 -1.77
N GLN A 100 -12.29 -5.82 -2.05
CA GLN A 100 -13.09 -4.65 -2.45
C GLN A 100 -12.94 -3.49 -1.46
N ASP A 101 -12.95 -3.78 -0.16
CA ASP A 101 -12.80 -2.78 0.90
C ASP A 101 -11.54 -1.93 0.68
N LEU A 102 -10.41 -2.58 0.42
CA LEU A 102 -9.15 -1.89 0.21
C LEU A 102 -9.06 -1.22 -1.17
N TRP A 103 -9.61 -1.85 -2.21
CA TRP A 103 -9.63 -1.22 -3.53
C TRP A 103 -10.44 0.06 -3.55
N GLN A 104 -11.59 0.07 -2.88
CA GLN A 104 -12.42 1.28 -2.77
C GLN A 104 -11.70 2.37 -1.98
N ARG A 105 -11.05 1.99 -0.89
CA ARG A 105 -10.30 2.91 -0.05
C ARG A 105 -9.08 3.49 -0.79
N LEU A 106 -8.37 2.65 -1.54
CA LEU A 106 -7.23 3.08 -2.34
C LEU A 106 -7.65 4.05 -3.44
N ASP A 107 -8.74 3.74 -4.14
CA ASP A 107 -9.29 4.60 -5.18
C ASP A 107 -9.63 5.99 -4.61
N ALA A 108 -10.32 6.04 -3.49
CA ALA A 108 -10.68 7.29 -2.84
C ALA A 108 -9.45 8.08 -2.38
N ALA A 109 -8.46 7.40 -1.80
CA ALA A 109 -7.24 8.04 -1.33
C ALA A 109 -6.44 8.64 -2.49
N ALA A 110 -6.30 7.87 -3.58
CA ALA A 110 -5.56 8.31 -4.76
C ALA A 110 -6.25 9.48 -5.47
N ALA A 111 -7.59 9.51 -5.46
CA ALA A 111 -8.36 10.58 -6.11
C ALA A 111 -8.13 11.96 -5.49
N ARG A 112 -7.65 12.02 -4.25
CA ARG A 112 -7.34 13.28 -3.56
C ARG A 112 -6.04 13.90 -4.05
N HIS A 113 -5.23 13.18 -4.80
CA HIS A 113 -3.89 13.58 -5.22
C HIS A 113 -3.69 13.35 -6.70
N GLN A 114 -2.57 13.85 -7.23
CA GLN A 114 -2.09 13.50 -8.56
C GLN A 114 -1.01 12.45 -8.35
N VAL A 115 -1.35 11.17 -8.52
CA VAL A 115 -0.43 10.05 -8.23
C VAL A 115 0.16 9.51 -9.52
N ASP A 116 1.50 9.52 -9.59
CA ASP A 116 2.27 8.85 -10.63
C ASP A 116 2.73 7.52 -10.03
N TRP A 117 2.10 6.43 -10.44
CA TRP A 117 2.42 5.10 -9.95
C TRP A 117 3.65 4.57 -10.69
N ARG A 118 4.67 4.20 -9.92
CA ARG A 118 5.92 3.65 -10.45
C ARG A 118 6.10 2.22 -9.94
N TRP A 119 6.07 1.27 -10.86
CA TRP A 119 6.33 -0.12 -10.49
C TRP A 119 7.82 -0.39 -10.59
N VAL A 120 8.40 -0.98 -9.54
CA VAL A 120 9.81 -1.37 -9.48
C VAL A 120 9.91 -2.88 -9.31
N LYS A 121 10.91 -3.47 -9.95
CA LYS A 121 11.12 -4.91 -9.91
C LYS A 121 12.16 -5.25 -8.85
N GLY A 122 11.71 -5.78 -7.71
CA GLY A 122 12.59 -6.15 -6.61
C GLY A 122 13.09 -4.98 -5.79
N HIS A 123 13.84 -5.27 -4.75
CA HIS A 123 14.28 -4.29 -3.76
C HIS A 123 15.79 -4.01 -3.82
N ALA A 124 16.54 -4.80 -4.56
CA ALA A 124 17.99 -4.78 -4.50
C ALA A 124 18.55 -3.43 -4.93
N GLY A 125 19.30 -2.80 -4.04
CA GLY A 125 20.04 -1.59 -4.32
C GLY A 125 19.25 -0.28 -4.27
N ASP A 126 17.96 -0.31 -3.98
CA ASP A 126 17.16 0.91 -3.85
C ASP A 126 16.95 1.25 -2.37
N PRO A 127 17.55 2.33 -1.84
CA PRO A 127 17.43 2.67 -0.41
C PRO A 127 15.99 2.92 0.03
N GLY A 128 15.16 3.51 -0.82
CA GLY A 128 13.76 3.78 -0.49
C GLY A 128 12.95 2.49 -0.36
N ASN A 129 13.11 1.57 -1.31
CA ASN A 129 12.42 0.28 -1.26
C ASN A 129 12.92 -0.56 -0.08
N GLU A 130 14.21 -0.53 0.21
CA GLU A 130 14.77 -1.24 1.37
C GLU A 130 14.23 -0.67 2.67
N ALA A 131 14.09 0.65 2.77
CA ALA A 131 13.50 1.29 3.94
C ALA A 131 12.05 0.87 4.15
N ALA A 132 11.26 0.83 3.08
CA ALA A 132 9.86 0.40 3.15
C ALA A 132 9.76 -1.08 3.56
N ASP A 133 10.64 -1.93 3.06
CA ASP A 133 10.71 -3.34 3.46
C ASP A 133 10.99 -3.49 4.96
N ARG A 134 11.98 -2.75 5.47
CA ARG A 134 12.28 -2.76 6.91
C ARG A 134 11.08 -2.31 7.73
N LEU A 135 10.41 -1.25 7.30
CA LEU A 135 9.23 -0.73 7.99
C LEU A 135 8.08 -1.74 8.00
N ALA A 136 7.89 -2.47 6.90
CA ALA A 136 6.87 -3.51 6.82
C ALA A 136 7.14 -4.63 7.83
N ASN A 137 8.40 -5.07 7.93
CA ASN A 137 8.80 -6.10 8.88
C ASN A 137 8.72 -5.60 10.32
N GLU A 138 9.12 -4.37 10.58
CA GLU A 138 8.98 -3.75 11.89
C GLU A 138 7.52 -3.65 12.31
N GLY A 139 6.63 -3.28 11.39
CA GLY A 139 5.20 -3.20 11.66
C GLY A 139 4.61 -4.56 12.01
N LEU A 140 4.99 -5.60 11.28
CA LEU A 140 4.58 -6.97 11.55
C LEU A 140 5.06 -7.41 12.95
N GLU A 141 6.32 -7.22 13.25
CA GLU A 141 6.93 -7.64 14.53
C GLU A 141 6.34 -6.87 15.71
N ALA A 142 6.15 -5.56 15.58
CA ALA A 142 5.54 -4.75 16.61
C ALA A 142 4.11 -5.19 16.90
N HIS A 143 3.35 -5.53 15.86
CA HIS A 143 2.00 -6.01 15.99
C HIS A 143 1.96 -7.37 16.70
N GLN A 144 2.88 -8.29 16.36
CA GLN A 144 2.98 -9.59 17.01
C GLN A 144 3.31 -9.46 18.50
N ARG A 145 4.23 -8.55 18.85
CA ARG A 145 4.58 -8.30 20.25
C ARG A 145 3.40 -7.75 21.05
N SER A 146 2.63 -6.82 20.45
CA SER A 146 1.40 -6.28 21.07
C SER A 146 0.38 -7.38 21.31
N GLY A 147 0.16 -8.23 20.34
CA GLY A 147 -0.76 -9.37 20.46
C GLY A 147 -0.34 -10.37 21.51
N ALA A 148 0.98 -10.62 21.63
CA ALA A 148 1.52 -11.52 22.62
C ALA A 148 1.42 -10.96 24.04
N ALA A 149 1.42 -9.63 24.18
CA ALA A 149 1.31 -8.96 25.48
C ALA A 149 -0.14 -8.91 25.99
N ALA A 150 -1.08 -9.10 25.10
CA ALA A 150 -2.50 -9.13 25.42
C ALA A 150 -2.90 -10.52 25.91
#